data_0173ca455925751e2a85f18d3f3a1969
#
_entry.id   0173ca455925751e2a85f18d3f3a1969
#
_cell.length_a   1.000
_cell.length_b   1.000
_cell.length_c   1.000
_cell.angle_alpha   90.00
_cell.angle_beta   90.00
_cell.angle_gamma   90.00
#
_symmetry.space_group_name_H-M   'P 1'
#
loop_
_entity.id
_entity.type
_entity.pdbx_description
1 polymer ?
#
loop_
_entity_poly.entity_id
_entity_poly.type
_entity_poly.pdbx_seq_one_letter_code
_entity_poly.pdbx_strand_id
1 'polypeptide(L)' 'MKYSYYFKSDSGDSMHIISENHYKTAAEFMKNEFQVEYETWKDEEYEDDEIPYAEFSCKEIK' A
#
# COMPACT_ATOMS: atom_id res chain seq x y z
N MET A 1 -4.22 -2.67 18.54
CA MET A 1 -4.75 -1.60 17.71
C MET A 1 -4.94 -2.06 16.29
N LYS A 2 -5.90 -1.48 15.61
CA LYS A 2 -6.16 -1.82 14.21
C LYS A 2 -6.14 -0.55 13.38
N TYR A 3 -5.78 -0.72 12.11
CA TYR A 3 -5.69 0.38 11.16
C TYR A 3 -6.46 0.02 9.91
N SER A 4 -7.21 0.97 9.40
CA SER A 4 -7.94 0.83 8.15
C SER A 4 -7.11 1.47 7.05
N TYR A 5 -6.79 0.71 6.02
CA TYR A 5 -5.99 1.17 4.91
C TYR A 5 -6.81 1.21 3.64
N TYR A 6 -6.67 2.30 2.91
CA TYR A 6 -7.24 2.42 1.58
C TYR A 6 -6.10 2.67 0.61
N PHE A 7 -6.06 1.90 -0.45
CA PHE A 7 -5.05 2.03 -1.48
C PHE A 7 -5.72 2.01 -2.84
N LYS A 8 -5.31 2.95 -3.69
CA LYS A 8 -5.80 2.99 -5.06
C LYS A 8 -4.60 3.08 -5.99
N SER A 9 -4.49 2.14 -6.92
CA SER A 9 -3.38 2.13 -7.87
C SER A 9 -3.58 3.21 -8.93
N ASP A 10 -2.52 3.51 -9.65
CA ASP A 10 -2.58 4.51 -10.71
C ASP A 10 -3.39 4.03 -11.90
N SER A 11 -3.66 2.73 -11.98
CA SER A 11 -4.50 2.17 -13.03
C SER A 11 -5.99 2.17 -12.67
N GLY A 12 -6.31 2.58 -11.43
CA GLY A 12 -7.70 2.71 -11.02
C GLY A 12 -8.22 1.60 -10.11
N ASP A 13 -7.41 0.57 -9.86
CA ASP A 13 -7.81 -0.49 -8.95
C ASP A 13 -7.70 -0.01 -7.52
N SER A 14 -8.68 -0.36 -6.70
CA SER A 14 -8.67 0.06 -5.31
C SER A 14 -8.84 -1.13 -4.39
N MET A 15 -8.37 -0.96 -3.16
CA MET A 15 -8.54 -1.98 -2.14
C MET A 15 -8.64 -1.32 -0.77
N HIS A 16 -9.27 -2.03 0.14
CA HIS A 16 -9.43 -1.57 1.51
C HIS A 16 -9.23 -2.76 2.42
N ILE A 17 -8.30 -2.64 3.36
CA ILE A 17 -8.05 -3.71 4.32
C ILE A 17 -7.86 -3.16 5.72
N ILE A 18 -7.98 -4.04 6.68
CA ILE A 18 -7.74 -3.72 8.08
C ILE A 18 -6.58 -4.59 8.56
N SER A 19 -5.61 -3.96 9.18
CA SER A 19 -4.41 -4.65 9.67
C SER A 19 -4.08 -4.17 11.08
N GLU A 20 -3.44 -5.03 11.84
CA GLU A 20 -2.95 -4.66 13.17
C GLU A 20 -1.57 -4.00 13.10
N ASN A 21 -0.97 -3.96 11.93
CA ASN A 21 0.34 -3.36 11.73
C ASN A 21 0.20 -1.94 11.19
N HIS A 22 1.12 -1.08 11.60
CA HIS A 22 1.12 0.29 11.14
C HIS A 22 2.18 0.50 10.07
N TYR A 23 1.77 1.06 8.94
CA TYR A 23 2.67 1.33 7.82
C TYR A 23 2.66 2.83 7.52
N LYS A 24 3.83 3.41 7.37
CA LYS A 24 3.96 4.84 7.16
C LYS A 24 3.76 5.27 5.72
N THR A 25 4.08 4.39 4.79
CA THR A 25 4.01 4.72 3.36
C THR A 25 3.25 3.64 2.61
N ALA A 26 2.78 4.01 1.41
CA ALA A 26 2.10 3.05 0.54
C ALA A 26 3.05 1.92 0.15
N ALA A 27 4.32 2.24 -0.08
CA ALA A 27 5.30 1.22 -0.44
C ALA A 27 5.48 0.21 0.68
N GLU A 28 5.60 0.69 1.92
CA GLU A 28 5.74 -0.20 3.07
C GLU A 28 4.51 -1.08 3.24
N PHE A 29 3.33 -0.48 3.08
CA PHE A 29 2.07 -1.21 3.16
C PHE A 29 2.02 -2.34 2.13
N MET A 30 2.30 -2.02 0.87
CA MET A 30 2.24 -3.01 -0.19
C MET A 30 3.33 -4.07 -0.05
N LYS A 31 4.51 -3.67 0.37
CA LYS A 31 5.62 -4.60 0.55
C LYS A 31 5.29 -5.68 1.57
N ASN A 32 4.58 -5.32 2.63
CA ASN A 32 4.29 -6.25 3.72
C ASN A 32 2.96 -6.99 3.56
N GLU A 33 1.96 -6.35 2.99
CA GLU A 33 0.64 -6.96 2.87
C GLU A 33 0.38 -7.58 1.50
N PHE A 34 1.04 -7.07 0.46
CA PHE A 34 0.81 -7.52 -0.92
C PHE A 34 2.15 -7.62 -1.63
N GLN A 35 3.01 -8.48 -1.12
CA GLN A 35 4.38 -8.59 -1.60
C GLN A 35 4.50 -8.89 -3.09
N VAL A 36 3.65 -9.77 -3.61
CA VAL A 36 3.72 -10.14 -5.02
C VAL A 36 3.42 -8.92 -5.89
N GLU A 37 2.36 -8.19 -5.56
CA GLU A 37 1.98 -6.99 -6.30
C GLU A 37 3.05 -5.92 -6.16
N TYR A 38 3.60 -5.76 -4.97
CA TYR A 38 4.66 -4.79 -4.74
C TYR A 38 5.87 -5.07 -5.63
N GLU A 39 6.30 -6.30 -5.67
CA GLU A 39 7.46 -6.68 -6.48
C GLU A 39 7.21 -6.49 -7.97
N THR A 40 5.98 -6.74 -8.40
CA THR A 40 5.60 -6.50 -9.80
C THR A 40 5.65 -5.02 -10.13
N TRP A 41 5.13 -4.19 -9.23
CA TRP A 41 5.05 -2.75 -9.47
C TRP A 41 6.38 -2.03 -9.35
N LYS A 42 7.27 -2.50 -8.50
CA LYS A 42 8.56 -1.82 -8.34
C LYS A 42 9.55 -2.18 -9.44
N ASP A 43 9.22 -3.21 -10.20
CA ASP A 43 10.06 -3.63 -11.31
C ASP A 43 10.12 -2.53 -12.35
N GLU A 44 11.30 -2.20 -12.80
CA GLU A 44 11.57 -1.32 -13.92
C GLU A 44 11.98 0.11 -13.55
N GLU A 45 11.03 0.98 -13.26
CA GLU A 45 11.33 2.42 -13.19
C GLU A 45 11.25 3.03 -11.81
N TYR A 46 10.69 2.29 -10.86
CA TYR A 46 10.46 2.85 -9.54
C TYR A 46 11.57 2.49 -8.59
N GLU A 47 11.94 3.44 -7.74
CA GLU A 47 12.92 3.17 -6.72
C GLU A 47 12.32 2.33 -5.60
N ASP A 48 13.18 1.81 -4.71
CA ASP A 48 12.75 0.86 -3.69
C ASP A 48 11.57 1.31 -2.84
N ASP A 49 11.45 2.60 -2.61
CA ASP A 49 10.38 3.12 -1.76
C ASP A 49 9.24 3.73 -2.55
N GLU A 50 9.23 3.54 -3.85
CA GLU A 50 8.19 4.10 -4.70
C GLU A 50 7.40 3.02 -5.40
N ILE A 51 6.09 3.21 -5.45
CA ILE A 51 5.20 2.35 -6.22
C ILE A 51 4.17 3.25 -6.89
N PRO A 52 3.61 2.81 -8.02
CA PRO A 52 2.60 3.61 -8.71
C PRO A 52 1.27 3.54 -7.98
N TYR A 53 0.88 4.61 -7.35
CA TYR A 53 -0.40 4.66 -6.69
C TYR A 53 -1.04 6.05 -6.84
N ALA A 54 -2.37 6.08 -6.82
CA ALA A 54 -3.12 7.32 -6.90
C ALA A 54 -3.51 7.84 -5.53
N GLU A 55 -3.89 6.94 -4.62
CA GLU A 55 -4.30 7.32 -3.28
C GLU A 55 -3.85 6.28 -2.26
N PHE A 56 -3.50 6.75 -1.09
CA PHE A 56 -3.18 5.88 0.03
C PHE A 56 -3.55 6.60 1.31
N SER A 57 -4.29 5.93 2.17
CA SER A 57 -4.63 6.51 3.46
C SER A 57 -4.61 5.44 4.54
N CYS A 58 -4.35 5.88 5.76
CA CYS A 58 -4.32 5.02 6.93
C CYS A 58 -5.10 5.71 8.04
N LYS A 59 -6.00 5.00 8.66
CA LYS A 59 -6.80 5.53 9.76
C LYS A 59 -6.80 4.54 10.91
N GLU A 60 -6.49 5.00 12.10
CA GLU A 60 -6.55 4.16 13.27
C GLU A 60 -8.00 3.88 13.65
N ILE A 61 -8.28 2.63 13.97
CA ILE A 61 -9.61 2.20 14.40
C ILE A 61 -9.56 2.00 15.91
N LYS A 62 -10.43 2.68 16.60
CA LYS A 62 -10.51 2.56 18.06
C LYS A 62 -11.57 1.58 18.47
#